data_544af1204b41894e3c764270b1fb8111
#
_entry.id   544af1204b41894e3c764270b1fb8111
#
_cell.length_a   1.000
_cell.length_b   1.000
_cell.length_c   1.000
_cell.angle_alpha   90.00
_cell.angle_beta   90.00
_cell.angle_gamma   90.00
#
_symmetry.space_group_name_H-M   'P 1'
#
loop_
_entity.id
_entity.type
_entity.pdbx_description
1 polymer ?
#
loop_
_entity_poly.entity_id
_entity_poly.type
_entity_poly.pdbx_seq_one_letter_code
_entity_poly.pdbx_strand_id
1 'polypeptide(L)'
;MKKVKRLTAVILSALMMTSAFSVLPVSAAVIESNNSVLSSDYLTSGDYEYTFLDDGTVEISKYVGNDSDVTIPDEIDGKKVTSIGKGAFENNISIKNIEMSNNILSIYDGAYYNCQSLETIKLSNSLTKILVGAFGNCLSLKRIDLPDSLSYVDDFAFGNCESLETVNFPDKLSDNGFSKGLAKSVFENCINLTYVKLPDNLQYIGYGVFSGCNKLQKITIPQDVTSIAVSYTHLRA
;
A
#
# COMPACT_ATOMS: atom_id res chain seq x y z
N MET A 1 10.91 32.99 -25.07
CA MET A 1 11.92 32.32 -25.91
C MET A 1 13.05 31.82 -25.01
N LYS A 2 13.12 30.56 -24.68
CA LYS A 2 14.26 29.96 -23.97
C LYS A 2 14.78 28.79 -24.83
N LYS A 3 16.09 28.88 -25.11
CA LYS A 3 16.84 28.04 -26.05
C LYS A 3 17.04 26.63 -25.47
N VAL A 4 16.68 25.63 -26.28
CA VAL A 4 17.06 24.22 -26.08
C VAL A 4 18.52 24.06 -26.52
N LYS A 5 19.39 23.58 -25.63
CA LYS A 5 20.76 23.21 -25.98
C LYS A 5 20.75 21.75 -26.46
N ARG A 6 21.07 21.55 -27.74
CA ARG A 6 21.39 20.24 -28.31
C ARG A 6 22.83 19.87 -27.93
N LEU A 7 23.01 18.67 -27.38
CA LEU A 7 24.32 18.07 -27.18
C LEU A 7 24.68 17.27 -28.43
N THR A 8 25.72 17.72 -29.14
CA THR A 8 26.28 17.05 -30.32
C THR A 8 27.34 16.05 -29.85
N ALA A 9 27.20 14.79 -30.28
CA ALA A 9 28.22 13.78 -30.10
C ALA A 9 29.36 14.01 -31.12
N VAL A 10 30.58 14.12 -30.62
CA VAL A 10 31.82 14.18 -31.45
C VAL A 10 32.35 12.77 -31.62
N ILE A 11 32.36 12.32 -32.88
CA ILE A 11 33.07 11.10 -33.29
C ILE A 11 34.53 11.48 -33.52
N LEU A 12 35.42 10.88 -32.76
CA LEU A 12 36.88 11.05 -33.00
C LEU A 12 37.40 9.79 -33.66
N SER A 13 37.78 9.90 -34.92
CA SER A 13 38.56 8.93 -35.68
C SER A 13 40.06 9.20 -35.48
N ALA A 14 40.83 8.20 -35.09
CA ALA A 14 42.28 8.22 -35.20
C ALA A 14 42.83 6.81 -35.31
N LEU A 15 43.29 6.49 -36.41
CA LEU A 15 44.67 6.23 -36.93
C LEU A 15 45.33 4.94 -36.43
N MET A 16 45.60 4.08 -37.40
CA MET A 16 46.39 2.84 -37.35
C MET A 16 47.83 3.08 -36.91
N MET A 17 48.35 2.19 -36.04
CA MET A 17 49.73 1.74 -36.12
C MET A 17 49.84 0.25 -35.77
N THR A 18 50.48 -0.47 -36.64
CA THR A 18 50.71 -1.90 -36.66
C THR A 18 51.77 -2.31 -35.64
N SER A 19 51.46 -3.30 -34.80
CA SER A 19 52.46 -4.25 -34.30
C SER A 19 51.79 -5.58 -33.98
N ALA A 20 52.36 -6.65 -34.54
CA ALA A 20 51.85 -8.01 -34.46
C ALA A 20 51.94 -8.55 -33.03
N PHE A 21 50.80 -8.99 -32.47
CA PHE A 21 50.78 -9.95 -31.39
C PHE A 21 49.62 -10.94 -31.60
N SER A 22 49.94 -12.20 -31.33
CA SER A 22 49.17 -13.42 -31.56
C SER A 22 47.70 -13.33 -31.16
N VAL A 23 46.84 -13.68 -32.10
CA VAL A 23 45.36 -13.75 -31.94
C VAL A 23 44.99 -15.06 -31.25
N LEU A 24 44.45 -14.98 -30.06
CA LEU A 24 43.55 -16.01 -29.53
C LEU A 24 42.12 -15.70 -30.01
N PRO A 25 41.31 -16.68 -30.40
CA PRO A 25 39.98 -16.40 -30.90
C PRO A 25 39.07 -15.98 -29.73
N VAL A 26 38.76 -14.71 -29.68
CA VAL A 26 37.63 -14.23 -28.86
C VAL A 26 36.35 -14.61 -29.60
N SER A 27 35.60 -15.51 -29.02
CA SER A 27 34.24 -15.84 -29.43
C SER A 27 33.45 -14.53 -29.57
N ALA A 28 32.91 -14.29 -30.77
CA ALA A 28 32.02 -13.18 -31.03
C ALA A 28 30.76 -13.36 -30.18
N ALA A 29 30.67 -12.64 -29.09
CA ALA A 29 29.40 -12.44 -28.40
C ALA A 29 28.52 -11.59 -29.34
N VAL A 30 27.51 -12.21 -29.89
CA VAL A 30 26.42 -11.51 -30.60
C VAL A 30 25.81 -10.55 -29.61
N ILE A 31 26.02 -9.24 -29.79
CA ILE A 31 25.25 -8.22 -29.10
C ILE A 31 23.90 -8.20 -29.80
N GLU A 32 22.97 -9.01 -29.32
CA GLU A 32 21.58 -8.82 -29.63
C GLU A 32 21.15 -7.47 -29.00
N SER A 33 20.88 -6.50 -29.85
CA SER A 33 20.22 -5.25 -29.45
C SER A 33 18.77 -5.59 -29.09
N ASN A 34 18.58 -6.13 -27.91
CA ASN A 34 17.25 -6.19 -27.34
C ASN A 34 16.84 -4.76 -26.98
N ASN A 35 15.91 -4.20 -27.74
CA ASN A 35 15.05 -3.12 -27.32
C ASN A 35 14.23 -3.62 -26.12
N SER A 36 14.85 -3.83 -24.96
CA SER A 36 14.14 -3.98 -23.71
C SER A 36 13.63 -2.61 -23.34
N VAL A 37 12.31 -2.44 -23.46
CA VAL A 37 11.50 -1.52 -22.69
C VAL A 37 12.16 -1.40 -21.31
N LEU A 38 12.49 -0.18 -20.89
CA LEU A 38 13.02 0.13 -19.56
C LEU A 38 12.22 -0.66 -18.52
N SER A 39 12.77 -1.76 -18.06
CA SER A 39 12.23 -2.45 -16.90
C SER A 39 12.39 -1.47 -15.74
N SER A 40 11.28 -1.20 -15.05
CA SER A 40 11.26 -0.46 -13.80
C SER A 40 12.41 -0.93 -12.91
N ASP A 41 13.16 0.03 -12.33
CA ASP A 41 14.35 -0.21 -11.49
C ASP A 41 13.98 -0.88 -10.13
N TYR A 42 13.16 -1.94 -10.15
CA TYR A 42 12.84 -2.72 -8.96
C TYR A 42 13.91 -3.77 -8.71
N LEU A 43 14.40 -3.82 -7.48
CA LEU A 43 15.24 -4.88 -6.98
C LEU A 43 14.36 -6.08 -6.59
N THR A 44 14.94 -7.28 -6.51
CA THR A 44 14.21 -8.50 -6.14
C THR A 44 14.89 -9.23 -5.01
N SER A 45 14.13 -9.71 -4.03
CA SER A 45 14.61 -10.57 -2.95
C SER A 45 13.53 -11.59 -2.59
N GLY A 46 13.79 -12.87 -2.88
CA GLY A 46 12.75 -13.91 -2.75
C GLY A 46 11.50 -13.57 -3.56
N ASP A 47 10.35 -13.56 -2.92
CA ASP A 47 9.05 -13.27 -3.53
C ASP A 47 8.70 -11.77 -3.55
N TYR A 48 9.65 -10.89 -3.28
CA TYR A 48 9.42 -9.45 -3.22
C TYR A 48 10.19 -8.67 -4.28
N GLU A 49 9.50 -7.80 -5.01
CA GLU A 49 10.10 -6.67 -5.70
C GLU A 49 10.08 -5.47 -4.73
N TYR A 50 11.15 -4.71 -4.68
CA TYR A 50 11.28 -3.62 -3.70
C TYR A 50 12.14 -2.47 -4.23
N THR A 51 12.08 -1.33 -3.54
CA THR A 51 12.91 -0.15 -3.77
C THR A 51 13.50 0.35 -2.46
N PHE A 52 14.65 1.02 -2.54
CA PHE A 52 15.17 1.79 -1.41
C PHE A 52 14.51 3.17 -1.39
N LEU A 53 14.12 3.60 -0.19
CA LEU A 53 13.64 4.95 0.06
C LEU A 53 14.81 5.90 0.35
N ASP A 54 14.57 7.21 0.29
CA ASP A 54 15.59 8.25 0.51
C ASP A 54 16.23 8.20 1.92
N ASP A 55 15.48 7.67 2.90
CA ASP A 55 15.96 7.46 4.28
C ASP A 55 16.78 6.16 4.45
N GLY A 56 16.99 5.42 3.37
CA GLY A 56 17.73 4.16 3.34
C GLY A 56 16.95 2.95 3.81
N THR A 57 15.64 3.06 4.03
CA THR A 57 14.75 1.94 4.32
C THR A 57 14.19 1.34 3.01
N VAL A 58 13.34 0.31 3.13
CA VAL A 58 12.78 -0.44 2.01
C VAL A 58 11.27 -0.27 1.93
N GLU A 59 10.77 -0.06 0.71
CA GLU A 59 9.38 -0.25 0.33
C GLU A 59 9.22 -1.53 -0.48
N ILE A 60 8.31 -2.42 -0.06
CA ILE A 60 7.88 -3.54 -0.90
C ILE A 60 7.00 -2.98 -1.99
N SER A 61 7.45 -3.07 -3.24
CA SER A 61 6.75 -2.55 -4.41
C SER A 61 5.81 -3.59 -5.02
N LYS A 62 6.16 -4.90 -4.88
CA LYS A 62 5.29 -5.98 -5.35
C LYS A 62 5.61 -7.31 -4.67
N TYR A 63 4.59 -8.10 -4.41
CA TYR A 63 4.68 -9.50 -4.04
C TYR A 63 4.39 -10.37 -5.25
N VAL A 64 5.31 -11.30 -5.58
CA VAL A 64 5.22 -12.19 -6.74
C VAL A 64 5.05 -13.66 -6.35
N GLY A 65 5.00 -13.95 -5.04
CA GLY A 65 4.78 -15.30 -4.51
C GLY A 65 3.31 -15.74 -4.59
N ASN A 66 3.08 -17.01 -4.24
CA ASN A 66 1.76 -17.64 -4.27
C ASN A 66 1.34 -18.26 -2.92
N ASP A 67 2.05 -17.95 -1.85
CA ASP A 67 1.76 -18.50 -0.53
C ASP A 67 0.41 -18.00 0.00
N SER A 68 -0.28 -18.85 0.75
CA SER A 68 -1.52 -18.47 1.44
C SER A 68 -1.26 -17.72 2.73
N ASP A 69 -0.09 -17.92 3.32
CA ASP A 69 0.32 -17.37 4.61
C ASP A 69 1.63 -16.60 4.39
N VAL A 70 1.57 -15.28 4.47
CA VAL A 70 2.70 -14.40 4.15
C VAL A 70 3.15 -13.66 5.39
N THR A 71 4.44 -13.79 5.70
CA THR A 71 5.11 -12.97 6.72
C THR A 71 5.94 -11.90 6.03
N ILE A 72 5.60 -10.64 6.26
CA ILE A 72 6.39 -9.52 5.74
C ILE A 72 7.72 -9.47 6.50
N PRO A 73 8.87 -9.53 5.81
CA PRO A 73 10.18 -9.55 6.45
C PRO A 73 10.47 -8.24 7.18
N ASP A 74 11.24 -8.33 8.28
CA ASP A 74 11.73 -7.15 9.00
C ASP A 74 12.73 -6.35 8.16
N GLU A 75 13.55 -7.04 7.37
CA GLU A 75 14.62 -6.47 6.57
C GLU A 75 14.73 -7.16 5.22
N ILE A 76 15.10 -6.40 4.20
CA ILE A 76 15.54 -6.88 2.89
C ILE A 76 16.89 -6.22 2.61
N ASP A 77 17.90 -7.03 2.23
CA ASP A 77 19.28 -6.59 1.99
C ASP A 77 19.89 -5.77 3.14
N GLY A 78 19.60 -6.20 4.39
CA GLY A 78 20.08 -5.55 5.61
C GLY A 78 19.49 -4.18 5.88
N LYS A 79 18.38 -3.84 5.22
CA LYS A 79 17.63 -2.59 5.42
C LYS A 79 16.22 -2.88 5.89
N LYS A 80 15.75 -2.09 6.85
CA LYS A 80 14.39 -2.25 7.41
C LYS A 80 13.32 -2.04 6.35
N VAL A 81 12.34 -2.94 6.32
CA VAL A 81 11.13 -2.77 5.52
C VAL A 81 10.16 -1.90 6.30
N THR A 82 9.87 -0.70 5.80
CA THR A 82 9.03 0.29 6.48
C THR A 82 7.74 0.62 5.77
N SER A 83 7.60 0.17 4.52
CA SER A 83 6.42 0.51 3.72
C SER A 83 5.97 -0.66 2.85
N ILE A 84 4.64 -0.78 2.73
CA ILE A 84 3.98 -1.58 1.71
C ILE A 84 3.53 -0.63 0.61
N GLY A 85 4.14 -0.72 -0.55
CA GLY A 85 3.97 0.19 -1.66
C GLY A 85 2.61 0.09 -2.35
N LYS A 86 2.36 1.03 -3.25
CA LYS A 86 1.12 1.11 -4.01
C LYS A 86 0.88 -0.18 -4.81
N GLY A 87 -0.28 -0.82 -4.58
CA GLY A 87 -0.67 -2.05 -5.27
C GLY A 87 0.23 -3.25 -5.01
N ALA A 88 1.08 -3.24 -3.99
CA ALA A 88 2.11 -4.28 -3.78
C ALA A 88 1.57 -5.71 -3.76
N PHE A 89 0.36 -5.92 -3.26
CA PHE A 89 -0.33 -7.22 -3.22
C PHE A 89 -1.65 -7.18 -4.00
N GLU A 90 -1.89 -6.15 -4.81
CA GLU A 90 -3.15 -5.96 -5.52
C GLU A 90 -3.55 -7.19 -6.35
N ASN A 91 -4.85 -7.56 -6.28
CA ASN A 91 -5.43 -8.70 -6.98
C ASN A 91 -4.85 -10.07 -6.60
N ASN A 92 -4.14 -10.20 -5.47
CA ASN A 92 -3.67 -11.49 -5.00
C ASN A 92 -4.85 -12.25 -4.35
N ILE A 93 -5.28 -13.32 -5.02
CA ILE A 93 -6.39 -14.17 -4.57
C ILE A 93 -5.92 -15.41 -3.80
N SER A 94 -4.63 -15.63 -3.65
CA SER A 94 -4.05 -16.79 -2.97
C SER A 94 -3.88 -16.54 -1.48
N ILE A 95 -3.54 -15.30 -1.09
CA ILE A 95 -3.22 -14.93 0.28
C ILE A 95 -4.46 -14.98 1.15
N LYS A 96 -4.35 -15.69 2.28
CA LYS A 96 -5.37 -15.78 3.32
C LYS A 96 -4.94 -15.07 4.60
N ASN A 97 -3.67 -15.16 4.96
CA ASN A 97 -3.16 -14.61 6.20
C ASN A 97 -1.91 -13.80 5.96
N ILE A 98 -1.83 -12.63 6.59
CA ILE A 98 -0.64 -11.77 6.57
C ILE A 98 -0.20 -11.46 7.99
N GLU A 99 1.09 -11.59 8.25
CA GLU A 99 1.73 -11.06 9.44
C GLU A 99 2.76 -9.99 9.05
N MET A 100 2.55 -8.76 9.53
CA MET A 100 3.49 -7.65 9.30
C MET A 100 4.55 -7.60 10.37
N SER A 101 5.77 -7.23 9.97
CA SER A 101 6.81 -6.83 10.91
C SER A 101 6.45 -5.53 11.63
N ASN A 102 7.04 -5.31 12.81
CA ASN A 102 6.79 -4.08 13.57
C ASN A 102 7.50 -2.83 13.02
N ASN A 103 8.23 -2.97 11.92
CA ASN A 103 8.89 -1.84 11.25
C ASN A 103 7.98 -1.10 10.26
N ILE A 104 6.84 -1.70 9.85
CA ILE A 104 5.95 -1.10 8.85
C ILE A 104 5.27 0.14 9.43
N LEU A 105 5.48 1.27 8.78
CA LEU A 105 4.94 2.58 9.14
C LEU A 105 3.77 3.01 8.24
N SER A 106 3.74 2.54 7.00
CA SER A 106 2.77 2.97 6.00
C SER A 106 2.31 1.84 5.09
N ILE A 107 1.01 1.81 4.80
CA ILE A 107 0.38 0.98 3.77
C ILE A 107 -0.19 1.92 2.73
N TYR A 108 0.36 1.86 1.50
CA TYR A 108 0.02 2.80 0.42
C TYR A 108 -1.23 2.41 -0.36
N ASP A 109 -1.61 3.26 -1.32
CA ASP A 109 -2.83 3.15 -2.10
C ASP A 109 -3.01 1.76 -2.70
N GLY A 110 -4.15 1.13 -2.45
CA GLY A 110 -4.49 -0.17 -3.00
C GLY A 110 -3.52 -1.30 -2.67
N ALA A 111 -2.65 -1.17 -1.66
CA ALA A 111 -1.60 -2.14 -1.37
C ALA A 111 -2.12 -3.59 -1.30
N TYR A 112 -3.31 -3.81 -0.75
CA TYR A 112 -4.01 -5.10 -0.69
C TYR A 112 -5.37 -5.05 -1.41
N TYR A 113 -5.54 -4.11 -2.35
CA TYR A 113 -6.80 -3.97 -3.07
C TYR A 113 -7.16 -5.28 -3.79
N ASN A 114 -8.42 -5.73 -3.63
CA ASN A 114 -8.95 -6.92 -4.26
C ASN A 114 -8.22 -8.24 -3.85
N CYS A 115 -7.63 -8.28 -2.64
CA CYS A 115 -7.18 -9.52 -2.01
C CYS A 115 -8.39 -10.28 -1.46
N GLN A 116 -9.19 -10.88 -2.37
CA GLN A 116 -10.51 -11.41 -2.03
C GLN A 116 -10.49 -12.57 -1.03
N SER A 117 -9.39 -13.33 -0.98
CA SER A 117 -9.22 -14.47 -0.06
C SER A 117 -8.60 -14.09 1.28
N LEU A 118 -8.18 -12.83 1.49
CA LEU A 118 -7.55 -12.38 2.73
C LEU A 118 -8.55 -12.45 3.88
N GLU A 119 -8.31 -13.36 4.82
CA GLU A 119 -9.16 -13.61 5.99
C GLU A 119 -8.67 -12.87 7.23
N THR A 120 -7.35 -12.85 7.44
CA THR A 120 -6.72 -12.25 8.61
C THR A 120 -5.48 -11.45 8.24
N ILE A 121 -5.26 -10.35 8.96
CA ILE A 121 -4.04 -9.57 8.88
C ILE A 121 -3.64 -9.09 10.27
N LYS A 122 -2.37 -9.36 10.64
CA LYS A 122 -1.75 -8.79 11.83
C LYS A 122 -0.94 -7.57 11.40
N LEU A 123 -1.45 -6.40 11.75
CA LEU A 123 -0.81 -5.13 11.43
C LEU A 123 0.41 -4.87 12.31
N SER A 124 1.35 -4.05 11.81
CA SER A 124 2.47 -3.51 12.57
C SER A 124 1.98 -2.63 13.73
N ASN A 125 2.58 -2.80 14.91
CA ASN A 125 2.32 -1.91 16.05
C ASN A 125 2.85 -0.49 15.85
N SER A 126 3.68 -0.27 14.83
CA SER A 126 4.22 1.05 14.45
C SER A 126 3.48 1.70 13.27
N LEU A 127 2.43 1.05 12.76
CA LEU A 127 1.70 1.53 11.59
C LEU A 127 1.02 2.86 11.88
N THR A 128 1.33 3.88 11.08
CA THR A 128 0.78 5.25 11.25
C THR A 128 -0.25 5.61 10.19
N LYS A 129 -0.19 5.01 9.00
CA LYS A 129 -1.02 5.39 7.85
C LYS A 129 -1.54 4.19 7.08
N ILE A 130 -2.84 4.24 6.74
CA ILE A 130 -3.50 3.35 5.78
C ILE A 130 -4.12 4.26 4.70
N LEU A 131 -3.61 4.16 3.46
CA LEU A 131 -3.98 5.08 2.39
C LEU A 131 -5.15 4.56 1.53
N VAL A 132 -5.44 5.29 0.45
CA VAL A 132 -6.66 5.10 -0.36
C VAL A 132 -6.85 3.65 -0.79
N GLY A 133 -8.00 3.07 -0.46
CA GLY A 133 -8.38 1.72 -0.91
C GLY A 133 -7.44 0.61 -0.47
N ALA A 134 -6.58 0.82 0.52
CA ALA A 134 -5.50 -0.12 0.88
C ALA A 134 -5.98 -1.55 1.08
N PHE A 135 -7.17 -1.76 1.65
CA PHE A 135 -7.85 -3.05 1.82
C PHE A 135 -9.19 -3.11 1.08
N GLY A 136 -9.41 -2.22 0.10
CA GLY A 136 -10.66 -2.22 -0.67
C GLY A 136 -10.89 -3.58 -1.34
N ASN A 137 -12.14 -4.08 -1.33
CA ASN A 137 -12.53 -5.37 -1.91
C ASN A 137 -11.84 -6.60 -1.27
N CYS A 138 -11.36 -6.54 -0.03
CA CYS A 138 -10.93 -7.71 0.73
C CYS A 138 -12.17 -8.45 1.25
N LEU A 139 -12.83 -9.20 0.37
CA LEU A 139 -14.17 -9.76 0.60
C LEU A 139 -14.24 -10.73 1.79
N SER A 140 -13.15 -11.43 2.08
CA SER A 140 -13.07 -12.45 3.15
C SER A 140 -12.56 -11.91 4.48
N LEU A 141 -12.10 -10.66 4.56
CA LEU A 141 -11.54 -10.06 5.78
C LEU A 141 -12.64 -9.89 6.84
N LYS A 142 -12.52 -10.63 7.96
CA LYS A 142 -13.56 -10.68 9.00
C LYS A 142 -13.36 -9.67 10.12
N ARG A 143 -12.12 -9.36 10.43
CA ARG A 143 -11.75 -8.50 11.55
C ARG A 143 -10.47 -7.75 11.25
N ILE A 144 -10.37 -6.54 11.78
CA ILE A 144 -9.13 -5.78 11.80
C ILE A 144 -8.97 -5.08 13.14
N ASP A 145 -7.80 -5.21 13.74
CA ASP A 145 -7.41 -4.50 14.96
C ASP A 145 -6.38 -3.44 14.58
N LEU A 146 -6.76 -2.19 14.74
CA LEU A 146 -5.94 -1.04 14.35
C LEU A 146 -5.03 -0.63 15.50
N PRO A 147 -3.71 -0.42 15.27
CA PRO A 147 -2.74 -0.17 16.34
C PRO A 147 -2.84 1.24 16.93
N ASP A 148 -2.33 1.41 18.16
CA ASP A 148 -2.33 2.69 18.87
C ASP A 148 -1.49 3.78 18.19
N SER A 149 -0.54 3.39 17.34
CA SER A 149 0.27 4.30 16.53
C SER A 149 -0.49 4.93 15.36
N LEU A 150 -1.66 4.38 15.02
CA LEU A 150 -2.42 4.82 13.84
C LEU A 150 -2.89 6.26 14.00
N SER A 151 -2.69 7.03 12.94
CA SER A 151 -3.05 8.45 12.90
C SER A 151 -3.94 8.81 11.71
N TYR A 152 -3.90 8.00 10.64
CA TYR A 152 -4.61 8.33 9.41
C TYR A 152 -5.15 7.10 8.70
N VAL A 153 -6.42 7.17 8.30
CA VAL A 153 -7.11 6.19 7.45
C VAL A 153 -7.81 6.96 6.34
N ASP A 154 -7.44 6.66 5.10
CA ASP A 154 -7.85 7.41 3.92
C ASP A 154 -9.12 6.84 3.26
N ASP A 155 -9.52 7.48 2.14
CA ASP A 155 -10.72 7.16 1.38
C ASP A 155 -10.78 5.67 1.01
N PHE A 156 -11.94 5.07 1.21
CA PHE A 156 -12.24 3.70 0.79
C PHE A 156 -11.28 2.62 1.35
N ALA A 157 -10.54 2.92 2.42
CA ALA A 157 -9.47 2.02 2.93
C ALA A 157 -9.95 0.59 3.20
N PHE A 158 -11.20 0.40 3.61
CA PHE A 158 -11.87 -0.89 3.83
C PHE A 158 -13.18 -1.02 3.03
N GLY A 159 -13.36 -0.24 1.97
CA GLY A 159 -14.56 -0.30 1.16
C GLY A 159 -14.78 -1.69 0.56
N ASN A 160 -16.04 -2.16 0.53
CA ASN A 160 -16.44 -3.48 0.05
C ASN A 160 -15.77 -4.66 0.79
N CYS A 161 -15.34 -4.51 2.04
CA CYS A 161 -14.94 -5.63 2.89
C CYS A 161 -16.21 -6.31 3.41
N GLU A 162 -16.85 -7.10 2.54
CA GLU A 162 -18.20 -7.64 2.80
C GLU A 162 -18.28 -8.53 4.04
N SER A 163 -17.22 -9.29 4.35
CA SER A 163 -17.16 -10.17 5.53
C SER A 163 -16.75 -9.47 6.81
N LEU A 164 -16.39 -8.19 6.77
CA LEU A 164 -15.89 -7.46 7.93
C LEU A 164 -17.00 -7.29 8.97
N GLU A 165 -16.82 -7.89 10.13
CA GLU A 165 -17.82 -7.90 11.22
C GLU A 165 -17.52 -6.87 12.30
N THR A 166 -16.23 -6.66 12.61
CA THR A 166 -15.80 -5.77 13.68
C THR A 166 -14.57 -4.98 13.32
N VAL A 167 -14.54 -3.70 13.71
CA VAL A 167 -13.37 -2.83 13.59
C VAL A 167 -13.12 -2.17 14.94
N ASN A 168 -11.91 -2.29 15.45
CA ASN A 168 -11.47 -1.63 16.67
C ASN A 168 -10.41 -0.58 16.33
N PHE A 169 -10.79 0.69 16.45
CA PHE A 169 -9.79 1.77 16.48
C PHE A 169 -9.17 1.84 17.87
N PRO A 170 -7.93 2.38 17.99
CA PRO A 170 -7.35 2.74 19.26
C PRO A 170 -8.22 3.78 19.98
N ASP A 171 -8.03 3.95 21.30
CA ASP A 171 -8.80 4.94 22.07
C ASP A 171 -8.62 6.35 21.52
N LYS A 172 -7.44 6.65 20.98
CA LYS A 172 -7.15 7.93 20.34
C LYS A 172 -6.28 7.74 19.11
N LEU A 173 -6.60 8.45 18.03
CA LEU A 173 -5.69 8.60 16.91
C LEU A 173 -4.46 9.40 17.33
N SER A 174 -3.28 8.94 16.91
CA SER A 174 -2.02 9.63 17.17
C SER A 174 -1.99 11.01 16.51
N ASP A 175 -1.32 11.97 17.16
CA ASP A 175 -1.20 13.34 16.65
C ASP A 175 0.09 13.48 15.82
N ASN A 176 -0.04 13.42 14.52
CA ASN A 176 1.08 13.55 13.58
C ASN A 176 0.83 14.60 12.48
N GLY A 177 -0.08 15.55 12.75
CA GLY A 177 -0.43 16.62 11.83
C GLY A 177 -1.49 16.26 10.78
N PHE A 178 -2.00 15.03 10.78
CA PHE A 178 -3.16 14.68 9.97
C PHE A 178 -4.47 15.01 10.68
N SER A 179 -5.50 15.26 9.90
CA SER A 179 -6.84 15.50 10.39
C SER A 179 -7.39 14.24 11.11
N LYS A 180 -7.86 14.40 12.33
CA LYS A 180 -8.41 13.30 13.16
C LYS A 180 -9.82 12.95 12.69
N GLY A 181 -9.93 12.33 11.53
CA GLY A 181 -11.20 11.97 10.93
C GLY A 181 -11.17 10.65 10.19
N LEU A 182 -12.37 10.15 9.91
CA LEU A 182 -12.54 9.11 8.91
C LEU A 182 -12.78 9.77 7.56
N ALA A 183 -11.97 9.42 6.57
CA ALA A 183 -12.07 9.92 5.22
C ALA A 183 -13.35 9.39 4.52
N LYS A 184 -13.53 9.66 3.24
CA LYS A 184 -14.74 9.26 2.51
C LYS A 184 -14.80 7.74 2.33
N SER A 185 -16.02 7.17 2.50
CA SER A 185 -16.32 5.77 2.15
C SER A 185 -15.44 4.71 2.81
N VAL A 186 -14.81 5.00 3.96
CA VAL A 186 -13.82 4.10 4.62
C VAL A 186 -14.36 2.70 4.79
N PHE A 187 -15.64 2.52 5.16
CA PHE A 187 -16.32 1.23 5.35
C PHE A 187 -17.52 1.07 4.41
N GLU A 188 -17.52 1.75 3.27
CA GLU A 188 -18.63 1.62 2.31
C GLU A 188 -18.86 0.15 1.93
N ASN A 189 -20.13 -0.30 1.94
CA ASN A 189 -20.54 -1.67 1.63
C ASN A 189 -19.91 -2.78 2.49
N CYS A 190 -19.46 -2.47 3.71
CA CYS A 190 -19.14 -3.51 4.70
C CYS A 190 -20.47 -4.09 5.24
N ILE A 191 -21.14 -4.91 4.43
CA ILE A 191 -22.53 -5.34 4.64
C ILE A 191 -22.74 -6.15 5.91
N ASN A 192 -21.69 -6.83 6.40
CA ASN A 192 -21.70 -7.64 7.62
C ASN A 192 -21.19 -6.90 8.85
N LEU A 193 -20.77 -5.63 8.73
CA LEU A 193 -20.24 -4.86 9.84
C LEU A 193 -21.32 -4.64 10.91
N THR A 194 -21.07 -5.12 12.12
CA THR A 194 -22.00 -5.04 13.26
C THR A 194 -21.52 -4.09 14.35
N TYR A 195 -20.20 -3.92 14.45
CA TYR A 195 -19.59 -3.13 15.50
C TYR A 195 -18.38 -2.35 15.01
N VAL A 196 -18.33 -1.07 15.40
CA VAL A 196 -17.16 -0.20 15.20
C VAL A 196 -16.92 0.56 16.49
N LYS A 197 -15.72 0.42 17.07
CA LYS A 197 -15.24 1.30 18.13
C LYS A 197 -14.51 2.46 17.47
N LEU A 198 -15.07 3.67 17.59
CA LEU A 198 -14.43 4.90 17.09
C LEU A 198 -13.45 5.47 18.14
N PRO A 199 -12.40 6.18 17.71
CA PRO A 199 -11.47 6.84 18.63
C PRO A 199 -12.12 8.04 19.31
N ASP A 200 -11.83 8.24 20.60
CA ASP A 200 -12.46 9.30 21.42
C ASP A 200 -12.17 10.72 20.89
N ASN A 201 -11.00 10.92 20.27
CA ASN A 201 -10.57 12.20 19.71
C ASN A 201 -10.91 12.40 18.22
N LEU A 202 -11.87 11.61 17.69
CA LEU A 202 -12.33 11.77 16.32
C LEU A 202 -13.05 13.11 16.15
N GLN A 203 -12.68 13.89 15.13
CA GLN A 203 -13.20 15.24 14.88
C GLN A 203 -14.23 15.29 13.76
N TYR A 204 -14.09 14.42 12.74
CA TYR A 204 -15.06 14.37 11.65
C TYR A 204 -15.28 12.95 11.11
N ILE A 205 -16.45 12.75 10.51
CA ILE A 205 -16.81 11.54 9.78
C ILE A 205 -17.15 11.96 8.35
N GLY A 206 -16.38 11.45 7.39
CA GLY A 206 -16.48 11.76 5.97
C GLY A 206 -17.76 11.26 5.32
N TYR A 207 -17.92 11.64 4.06
CA TYR A 207 -19.08 11.23 3.27
C TYR A 207 -19.10 9.70 3.07
N GLY A 208 -20.26 9.08 3.29
CA GLY A 208 -20.50 7.68 2.97
C GLY A 208 -19.68 6.67 3.79
N VAL A 209 -19.05 7.07 4.90
CA VAL A 209 -18.18 6.18 5.70
C VAL A 209 -18.83 4.84 6.01
N PHE A 210 -20.13 4.81 6.34
CA PHE A 210 -20.89 3.61 6.67
C PHE A 210 -22.02 3.33 5.66
N SER A 211 -21.93 3.88 4.45
CA SER A 211 -22.90 3.61 3.39
C SER A 211 -22.93 2.11 3.08
N GLY A 212 -24.12 1.49 3.02
CA GLY A 212 -24.23 0.05 2.76
C GLY A 212 -23.86 -0.88 3.92
N CYS A 213 -23.51 -0.37 5.10
CA CYS A 213 -23.28 -1.19 6.31
C CYS A 213 -24.60 -1.69 6.90
N ASN A 214 -25.26 -2.62 6.22
CA ASN A 214 -26.66 -2.99 6.49
C ASN A 214 -26.90 -3.63 7.87
N LYS A 215 -25.87 -4.24 8.47
CA LYS A 215 -25.95 -4.86 9.81
C LYS A 215 -25.54 -3.93 10.95
N LEU A 216 -24.99 -2.73 10.66
CA LEU A 216 -24.59 -1.78 11.67
C LEU A 216 -25.81 -1.06 12.24
N GLN A 217 -26.37 -1.57 13.34
CA GLN A 217 -27.59 -1.03 13.94
C GLN A 217 -27.36 0.20 14.83
N LYS A 218 -26.16 0.29 15.40
CA LYS A 218 -25.81 1.35 16.36
C LYS A 218 -24.33 1.67 16.27
N ILE A 219 -24.03 2.96 16.32
CA ILE A 219 -22.65 3.46 16.47
C ILE A 219 -22.65 4.56 17.55
N THR A 220 -21.63 4.55 18.39
CA THR A 220 -21.43 5.63 19.36
C THR A 220 -20.55 6.68 18.73
N ILE A 221 -21.07 7.89 18.53
CA ILE A 221 -20.32 9.01 17.99
C ILE A 221 -19.57 9.70 19.15
N PRO A 222 -18.24 9.83 19.08
CA PRO A 222 -17.44 10.53 20.09
C PRO A 222 -17.84 12.00 20.24
N GLN A 223 -17.62 12.56 21.44
CA GLN A 223 -18.03 13.95 21.74
C GLN A 223 -17.24 15.00 20.95
N ASP A 224 -16.02 14.68 20.56
CA ASP A 224 -15.15 15.58 19.80
C ASP A 224 -15.52 15.68 18.31
N VAL A 225 -16.50 14.87 17.84
CA VAL A 225 -16.96 14.96 16.44
C VAL A 225 -17.76 16.24 16.23
N THR A 226 -17.20 17.13 15.44
CA THR A 226 -17.78 18.43 15.09
C THR A 226 -18.47 18.45 13.73
N SER A 227 -18.19 17.44 12.87
CA SER A 227 -18.74 17.37 11.52
C SER A 227 -19.00 15.93 11.08
N ILE A 228 -20.17 15.70 10.49
CA ILE A 228 -20.54 14.45 9.82
C ILE A 228 -21.03 14.80 8.43
N ALA A 229 -20.32 14.33 7.40
CA ALA A 229 -20.77 14.50 6.02
C ALA A 229 -21.86 13.46 5.71
N VAL A 230 -23.08 13.94 5.44
CA VAL A 230 -24.23 13.09 5.12
C VAL A 230 -24.56 13.15 3.64
N SER A 231 -25.01 12.01 3.09
CA SER A 231 -25.65 11.98 1.77
C SER A 231 -27.14 12.29 1.93
N TYR A 232 -27.62 13.29 1.23
CA TYR A 232 -29.07 13.61 1.21
C TYR A 232 -29.89 12.62 0.38
N THR A 233 -29.31 11.55 -0.16
CA THR A 233 -29.99 10.67 -1.11
C THR A 233 -30.93 9.65 -0.48
N HIS A 234 -31.02 9.55 0.86
CA HIS A 234 -31.87 8.56 1.55
C HIS A 234 -32.72 9.11 2.70
N LEU A 235 -32.91 10.40 2.81
CA LEU A 235 -33.97 10.94 3.65
C LEU A 235 -35.28 10.98 2.83
N ARG A 236 -35.95 9.82 2.70
CA ARG A 236 -37.40 9.83 2.49
C ARG A 236 -38.06 9.96 3.85
N ALA A 237 -38.80 11.06 3.98
CA ALA A 237 -39.72 11.32 5.07
C ALA A 237 -40.73 10.17 5.24
#